data_ebd6acdb407500b522d68d910afd6f6a
#
_entry.id   ebd6acdb407500b522d68d910afd6f6a
#
_cell.length_a   1.000
_cell.length_b   1.000
_cell.length_c   1.000
_cell.angle_alpha   90.00
_cell.angle_beta   90.00
_cell.angle_gamma   90.00
#
_symmetry.space_group_name_H-M   'P 1'
#
loop_
_entity.id
_entity.type
_entity.pdbx_description
1 polymer ?
#
loop_
_entity_poly.entity_id
_entity_poly.type
_entity_poly.pdbx_seq_one_letter_code
_entity_poly.pdbx_strand_id
1 'polypeptide(L)'
;MLNGKSILITGGTGSFGKNFVETVFRDYPGIKKIIVYSRGESAQYVMQRQYPHKQYPQLRFFIGDIRDKERLLRACSEVDILTHAASISQPDTAEYNPEE
;
A
#
# COMPACT_ATOMS: atom_id res chain seq x y z
N MET A 1 12.04 1.30 -13.92
CA MET A 1 11.62 -0.03 -13.57
C MET A 1 10.16 -0.07 -13.09
N LEU A 2 9.82 0.73 -12.10
CA LEU A 2 8.42 0.79 -11.67
C LEU A 2 7.59 1.82 -12.42
N ASN A 3 8.23 2.67 -13.20
CA ASN A 3 7.49 3.67 -13.95
C ASN A 3 6.50 2.99 -14.89
N GLY A 4 5.29 3.50 -14.91
CA GLY A 4 4.24 2.94 -15.72
C GLY A 4 3.52 1.75 -15.13
N LYS A 5 3.95 1.32 -13.93
CA LYS A 5 3.35 0.16 -13.26
C LYS A 5 2.35 0.60 -12.21
N SER A 6 1.45 -0.32 -11.85
CA SER A 6 0.48 -0.11 -10.77
C SER A 6 0.80 -1.07 -9.65
N ILE A 7 0.90 -0.53 -8.44
CA ILE A 7 1.27 -1.29 -7.24
C ILE A 7 0.15 -1.21 -6.23
N LEU A 8 -0.16 -2.34 -5.60
CA LEU A 8 -1.05 -2.34 -4.44
C LEU A 8 -0.24 -2.74 -3.22
N ILE A 9 -0.34 -1.95 -2.16
CA ILE A 9 0.36 -2.24 -0.92
C ILE A 9 -0.66 -2.43 0.19
N THR A 10 -0.62 -3.58 0.85
CA THR A 10 -1.49 -3.85 1.98
C THR A 10 -0.83 -3.30 3.24
N GLY A 11 -1.63 -2.69 4.10
CA GLY A 11 -1.09 -2.11 5.32
C GLY A 11 -0.26 -0.88 5.09
N GLY A 12 -0.50 -0.18 3.98
CA GLY A 12 0.32 0.96 3.60
C GLY A 12 0.18 2.19 4.47
N THR A 13 -0.70 2.16 5.46
CA THR A 13 -0.87 3.29 6.35
C THR A 13 0.07 3.26 7.56
N GLY A 14 0.81 2.16 7.76
CA GLY A 14 1.79 2.09 8.83
C GLY A 14 3.08 2.78 8.41
N SER A 15 4.06 2.79 9.32
CA SER A 15 5.31 3.51 9.04
C SER A 15 6.06 2.92 7.85
N PHE A 16 6.09 1.59 7.73
CA PHE A 16 6.74 0.98 6.57
C PHE A 16 6.03 1.38 5.29
N GLY A 17 4.70 1.33 5.30
CA GLY A 17 3.93 1.66 4.11
C GLY A 17 4.10 3.11 3.69
N LYS A 18 4.13 4.01 4.65
CA LYS A 18 4.35 5.43 4.34
C LYS A 18 5.72 5.65 3.73
N ASN A 19 6.75 5.01 4.30
CA ASN A 19 8.08 5.10 3.74
C ASN A 19 8.16 4.52 2.35
N PHE A 20 7.46 3.41 2.13
CA PHE A 20 7.42 2.79 0.82
C PHE A 20 6.81 3.73 -0.21
N VAL A 21 5.68 4.34 0.13
CA VAL A 21 5.00 5.25 -0.79
C VAL A 21 5.88 6.46 -1.10
N GLU A 22 6.49 7.00 -0.06
CA GLU A 22 7.38 8.15 -0.24
C GLU A 22 8.55 7.81 -1.14
N THR A 23 9.16 6.65 -0.92
CA THR A 23 10.30 6.21 -1.71
C THR A 23 9.90 6.02 -3.17
N VAL A 24 8.73 5.41 -3.40
CA VAL A 24 8.29 5.18 -4.78
C VAL A 24 8.05 6.49 -5.50
N PHE A 25 7.40 7.45 -4.85
CA PHE A 25 7.17 8.74 -5.50
C PHE A 25 8.48 9.48 -5.77
N ARG A 26 9.45 9.34 -4.87
CA ARG A 26 10.73 10.01 -5.07
C ARG A 26 11.53 9.38 -6.19
N ASP A 27 11.62 8.05 -6.20
CA ASP A 27 12.51 7.35 -7.12
C ASP A 27 11.84 6.98 -8.43
N TYR A 28 10.50 6.86 -8.44
CA TYR A 28 9.78 6.46 -9.63
C TYR A 28 8.60 7.39 -9.87
N PRO A 29 8.88 8.65 -10.22
CA PRO A 29 7.79 9.62 -10.39
C PRO A 29 6.82 9.26 -11.51
N GLY A 30 7.22 8.36 -12.39
CA GLY A 30 6.35 7.89 -13.46
C GLY A 30 5.49 6.72 -13.11
N ILE A 31 5.42 6.36 -11.82
CA ILE A 31 4.54 5.27 -11.39
C ILE A 31 3.11 5.58 -11.84
N LYS A 32 2.42 4.55 -12.33
CA LYS A 32 1.07 4.76 -12.83
C LYS A 32 0.07 4.91 -11.69
N LYS A 33 0.16 4.04 -10.69
CA LYS A 33 -0.80 4.04 -9.60
C LYS A 33 -0.23 3.32 -8.40
N ILE A 34 -0.50 3.85 -7.21
CA ILE A 34 -0.24 3.16 -5.96
C ILE A 34 -1.56 3.07 -5.23
N ILE A 35 -1.99 1.86 -4.90
CA ILE A 35 -3.22 1.64 -4.15
C ILE A 35 -2.84 1.20 -2.75
N VAL A 36 -3.29 1.95 -1.76
CA VAL A 36 -3.12 1.60 -0.36
C VAL A 36 -4.37 0.87 0.09
N TYR A 37 -4.22 -0.42 0.38
CA TYR A 37 -5.32 -1.28 0.79
C TYR A 37 -5.16 -1.58 2.27
N SER A 38 -6.10 -1.14 3.08
CA SER A 38 -6.02 -1.35 4.52
C SER A 38 -7.40 -1.26 5.14
N ARG A 39 -7.51 -1.74 6.38
CA ARG A 39 -8.78 -1.70 7.08
C ARG A 39 -9.04 -0.35 7.75
N GLY A 40 -8.00 0.37 8.08
CA GLY A 40 -8.12 1.56 8.91
C GLY A 40 -8.55 2.79 8.16
N GLU A 41 -9.82 3.12 8.24
CA GLU A 41 -10.35 4.30 7.58
C GLU A 41 -9.70 5.55 8.12
N SER A 42 -9.55 5.65 9.44
CA SER A 42 -8.94 6.83 10.06
C SER A 42 -7.51 7.03 9.61
N ALA A 43 -6.74 5.94 9.57
CA ALA A 43 -5.35 6.03 9.15
C ALA A 43 -5.24 6.42 7.69
N GLN A 44 -6.14 5.93 6.85
CA GLN A 44 -6.15 6.33 5.45
C GLN A 44 -6.48 7.81 5.31
N TYR A 45 -7.42 8.29 6.11
CA TYR A 45 -7.78 9.69 6.07
C TYR A 45 -6.59 10.59 6.41
N VAL A 46 -5.85 10.21 7.46
CA VAL A 46 -4.66 10.96 7.83
C VAL A 46 -3.65 10.99 6.69
N MET A 47 -3.43 9.83 6.07
CA MET A 47 -2.48 9.73 4.98
C MET A 47 -2.93 10.53 3.76
N GLN A 48 -4.23 10.56 3.50
CA GLN A 48 -4.76 11.35 2.39
C GLN A 48 -4.45 12.83 2.57
N ARG A 49 -4.45 13.30 3.81
CA ARG A 49 -4.13 14.69 4.08
C ARG A 49 -2.66 14.99 3.84
N GLN A 50 -1.79 14.01 4.08
CA GLN A 50 -0.37 14.17 3.82
C GLN A 50 -0.05 14.13 2.33
N TYR A 51 -0.89 13.45 1.56
CA TYR A 51 -0.69 13.29 0.12
C TYR A 51 -1.95 13.74 -0.62
N PRO A 52 -2.19 15.04 -0.73
CA PRO A 52 -3.42 15.52 -1.36
C PRO A 52 -3.55 15.02 -2.78
N HIS A 53 -4.76 14.64 -3.15
CA HIS A 53 -5.01 14.04 -4.45
C HIS A 53 -4.56 14.93 -5.62
N LYS A 54 -4.70 16.24 -5.46
CA LYS A 54 -4.29 17.15 -6.52
C LYS A 54 -2.81 17.01 -6.85
N GLN A 55 -1.99 16.79 -5.82
CA GLN A 55 -0.54 16.67 -6.02
C GLN A 55 -0.11 15.24 -6.27
N TYR A 56 -0.89 14.28 -5.79
CA TYR A 56 -0.55 12.87 -5.89
C TYR A 56 -1.73 12.08 -6.46
N PRO A 57 -2.13 12.38 -7.70
CA PRO A 57 -3.32 11.70 -8.26
C PRO A 57 -3.12 10.21 -8.47
N GLN A 58 -1.87 9.74 -8.49
CA GLN A 58 -1.60 8.32 -8.64
C GLN A 58 -1.89 7.53 -7.35
N LEU A 59 -1.95 8.21 -6.21
CA LEU A 59 -2.17 7.53 -4.94
C LEU A 59 -3.67 7.34 -4.73
N ARG A 60 -4.06 6.09 -4.53
CA ARG A 60 -5.46 5.72 -4.34
C ARG A 60 -5.60 4.94 -3.05
N PHE A 61 -6.77 4.98 -2.47
CA PHE A 61 -7.04 4.30 -1.21
C PHE A 61 -8.21 3.35 -1.37
N PHE A 62 -8.09 2.17 -0.79
CA PHE A 62 -9.11 1.14 -0.92
C PHE A 62 -9.26 0.50 0.47
N ILE A 63 -10.41 0.65 1.09
CA ILE A 63 -10.63 0.09 2.42
C ILE A 63 -11.04 -1.36 2.31
N GLY A 64 -10.30 -2.22 2.99
CA GLY A 64 -10.62 -3.63 2.97
C GLY A 64 -9.70 -4.42 3.88
N ASP A 65 -10.09 -5.65 4.14
CA ASP A 65 -9.35 -6.61 4.94
C ASP A 65 -8.64 -7.57 4.01
N ILE A 66 -7.38 -7.89 4.29
CA ILE A 66 -6.64 -8.82 3.43
C ILE A 66 -7.26 -10.22 3.44
N ARG A 67 -8.08 -10.53 4.43
CA ARG A 67 -8.77 -11.81 4.48
C ARG A 67 -10.00 -11.84 3.59
N ASP A 68 -10.47 -10.69 3.16
CA ASP A 68 -11.60 -10.61 2.24
C ASP A 68 -11.07 -10.77 0.81
N LYS A 69 -11.06 -12.00 0.35
CA LYS A 69 -10.43 -12.34 -0.93
C LYS A 69 -11.10 -11.68 -2.12
N GLU A 70 -12.42 -11.63 -2.11
CA GLU A 70 -13.14 -11.02 -3.23
C GLU A 70 -12.81 -9.54 -3.34
N ARG A 71 -12.78 -8.87 -2.20
CA ARG A 71 -12.51 -7.44 -2.21
C ARG A 71 -11.07 -7.17 -2.63
N LEU A 72 -10.15 -7.99 -2.13
CA LEU A 72 -8.75 -7.83 -2.50
C LEU A 72 -8.55 -8.07 -4.00
N LEU A 73 -9.20 -9.08 -4.54
CA LEU A 73 -9.11 -9.34 -5.97
C LEU A 73 -9.65 -8.17 -6.79
N ARG A 74 -10.73 -7.57 -6.32
CA ARG A 74 -11.29 -6.42 -7.00
C ARG A 74 -10.32 -5.25 -6.98
N ALA A 75 -9.67 -5.03 -5.84
CA ALA A 75 -8.70 -3.96 -5.73
C ALA A 75 -7.49 -4.20 -6.62
N CYS A 76 -7.18 -5.47 -6.91
CA CYS A 76 -6.01 -5.83 -7.71
C CYS A 76 -6.29 -5.90 -9.20
N SER A 77 -7.48 -5.54 -9.65
CA SER A 77 -7.90 -5.83 -11.03
C SER A 77 -6.94 -5.29 -12.09
N GLU A 78 -6.28 -4.18 -11.83
CA GLU A 78 -5.34 -3.64 -12.81
C GLU A 78 -3.99 -3.38 -12.17
N VAL A 79 -3.60 -4.25 -11.24
CA VAL A 79 -2.38 -4.08 -10.48
C VAL A 79 -1.30 -5.01 -11.03
N ASP A 80 -0.10 -4.47 -11.18
CA ASP A 80 1.04 -5.25 -11.66
C ASP A 80 1.80 -5.90 -10.52
N ILE A 81 1.85 -5.25 -9.36
CA ILE A 81 2.66 -5.71 -8.24
C ILE A 81 1.87 -5.60 -6.94
N LEU A 82 1.87 -6.67 -6.16
CA LEU A 82 1.22 -6.69 -4.86
C LEU A 82 2.27 -6.82 -3.77
N THR A 83 2.26 -5.92 -2.82
CA THR A 83 3.23 -5.90 -1.72
C THR A 83 2.48 -5.90 -0.39
N HIS A 84 2.96 -6.71 0.55
CA HIS A 84 2.33 -6.82 1.87
C HIS A 84 3.17 -6.12 2.93
N ALA A 85 2.87 -4.87 3.19
CA ALA A 85 3.60 -4.12 4.22
C ALA A 85 3.20 -4.56 5.61
N ALA A 86 1.94 -4.95 5.78
CA ALA A 86 1.46 -5.34 7.10
C ALA A 86 2.24 -6.52 7.67
N SER A 87 2.57 -7.49 6.82
CA SER A 87 3.32 -8.66 7.27
C SER A 87 4.71 -8.27 7.74
N ILE A 88 5.31 -7.34 7.04
CA ILE A 88 6.68 -6.96 7.34
C ILE A 88 6.74 -6.16 8.62
N SER A 89 5.72 -5.39 8.91
CA SER A 89 5.73 -4.50 10.06
C SER A 89 5.35 -5.17 11.36
N GLN A 90 5.10 -6.47 11.34
CA GLN A 90 4.71 -7.21 12.55
C GLN A 90 5.93 -7.84 13.19
N PRO A 91 6.47 -7.26 14.23
CA PRO A 91 7.67 -7.82 14.83
C PRO A 91 7.42 -9.18 15.46
N ASP A 92 6.23 -9.40 15.96
CA ASP A 92 5.92 -10.69 16.55
C ASP A 92 6.02 -11.80 15.57
N THR A 93 5.53 -11.56 14.38
CA THR A 93 5.56 -12.61 13.38
C THR A 93 6.96 -12.89 12.94
N ALA A 94 7.83 -11.94 13.06
CA ALA A 94 9.21 -12.15 12.66
C ALA A 94 9.88 -13.17 13.54
N GLU A 95 9.43 -13.35 14.72
CA GLU A 95 10.09 -14.26 15.61
C GLU A 95 9.59 -15.66 15.43
N TYR A 96 8.54 -15.82 14.91
CA TYR A 96 8.21 -17.16 14.70
C TYR A 96 8.64 -17.62 13.36
N ASN A 97 8.97 -17.34 13.50
CA ASN A 97 9.45 -17.59 12.71
C ASN A 97 10.26 -18.10 12.36
N PRO A 98 10.40 -18.37 12.69
CA PRO A 98 11.01 -18.62 12.29
C PRO A 98 11.53 -19.27 11.80
N GLU A 99 11.22 -19.40 11.87
CA GLU A 99 11.53 -19.73 11.39
C GLU A 99 11.53 -19.88 10.91
N GLU A 100 11.00 -19.71 10.99
CA GLU A 100 10.74 -19.44 10.61
C GLU A 100 10.94 -19.39 10.30
#